data_12fdd442d000acad234625102fa60210
#
_entry.id   12fdd442d000acad234625102fa60210
#
_cell.length_a   1.000
_cell.length_b   1.000
_cell.length_c   1.000
_cell.angle_alpha   90.00
_cell.angle_beta   90.00
_cell.angle_gamma   90.00
#
_symmetry.space_group_name_H-M   'P 1'
#
loop_
_entity.id
_entity.type
_entity.pdbx_description
1 polymer ?
#
loop_
_entity_poly.entity_id
_entity_poly.type
_entity_poly.pdbx_seq_one_letter_code
_entity_poly.pdbx_strand_id
1 'polypeptide(L)'
;MYITATQAQGIYSPGKVTKGDSASYYCKKNLSIFLEVGNILNVDTSHIMYYKDGREFDDENFAVPLKHSQATLLSVFKDFLTQEEWEKLKGKNSFLLLIEITANTSGKAEEIIFKFRETDPVMMHMPPDRLYELEKRLKKVLELHPRAYFSQF
;
A
#
# COMPACT_ATOMS: atom_id res chain seq x y z
N MET A 1 17.59 -35.88 15.10
CA MET A 1 16.32 -35.18 15.32
C MET A 1 16.43 -33.84 14.61
N TYR A 2 15.85 -33.73 13.41
CA TYR A 2 15.87 -32.49 12.65
C TYR A 2 14.67 -31.66 13.10
N ILE A 3 14.93 -30.55 13.81
CA ILE A 3 13.91 -29.55 14.08
C ILE A 3 13.80 -28.71 12.80
N THR A 4 12.86 -29.06 11.94
CA THR A 4 12.44 -28.15 10.89
C THR A 4 11.73 -26.98 11.56
N ALA A 5 12.39 -25.84 11.63
CA ALA A 5 11.73 -24.60 11.97
C ALA A 5 10.68 -24.35 10.87
N THR A 6 9.44 -24.66 11.16
CA THR A 6 8.30 -24.21 10.37
C THR A 6 8.32 -22.69 10.45
N GLN A 7 8.78 -22.05 9.39
CA GLN A 7 8.59 -20.62 9.25
C GLN A 7 7.07 -20.37 9.34
N ALA A 8 6.66 -19.52 10.28
CA ALA A 8 5.27 -19.16 10.41
C ALA A 8 4.77 -18.64 9.04
N GLN A 9 3.79 -19.32 8.48
CA GLN A 9 3.23 -18.96 7.19
C GLN A 9 2.61 -17.56 7.29
N GLY A 10 2.86 -16.71 6.30
CA GLY A 10 2.24 -15.39 6.22
C GLY A 10 0.72 -15.47 6.16
N ILE A 11 0.04 -14.44 6.63
CA ILE A 11 -1.43 -14.41 6.73
C ILE A 11 -2.12 -14.00 5.43
N TYR A 12 -1.38 -13.46 4.46
CA TYR A 12 -1.92 -13.08 3.15
C TYR A 12 -1.58 -14.12 2.10
N SER A 13 -2.62 -14.62 1.41
CA SER A 13 -2.47 -15.61 0.35
C SER A 13 -3.16 -15.16 -0.92
N PRO A 14 -2.54 -15.34 -2.10
CA PRO A 14 -3.13 -14.95 -3.38
C PRO A 14 -4.53 -15.54 -3.60
N GLY A 15 -5.45 -14.72 -4.05
CA GLY A 15 -6.84 -15.10 -4.32
C GLY A 15 -7.72 -15.23 -3.09
N LYS A 16 -7.24 -14.84 -1.91
CA LYS A 16 -7.98 -14.97 -0.65
C LYS A 16 -8.21 -13.62 0.04
N VAL A 17 -9.30 -13.57 0.80
CA VAL A 17 -9.60 -12.48 1.72
C VAL A 17 -9.13 -12.87 3.12
N THR A 18 -8.33 -12.01 3.73
CA THR A 18 -7.97 -12.10 5.14
C THR A 18 -8.87 -11.17 5.92
N LYS A 19 -9.67 -11.73 6.83
CA LYS A 19 -10.67 -11.01 7.59
C LYS A 19 -10.10 -10.49 8.90
N GLY A 20 -10.42 -9.23 9.22
CA GLY A 20 -10.26 -8.63 10.55
C GLY A 20 -11.60 -8.18 11.10
N ASP A 21 -11.61 -7.63 12.30
CA ASP A 21 -12.81 -7.11 12.94
C ASP A 21 -13.22 -5.75 12.35
N SER A 22 -12.25 -4.90 12.06
CA SER A 22 -12.47 -3.54 11.54
C SER A 22 -12.35 -3.44 10.02
N ALA A 23 -11.54 -4.30 9.40
CA ALA A 23 -11.32 -4.31 7.96
C ALA A 23 -10.91 -5.69 7.46
N SER A 24 -11.13 -5.94 6.20
CA SER A 24 -10.71 -7.15 5.51
C SER A 24 -9.93 -6.79 4.25
N TYR A 25 -8.96 -7.61 3.90
CA TYR A 25 -8.06 -7.35 2.79
C TYR A 25 -8.06 -8.50 1.80
N TYR A 26 -8.15 -8.17 0.53
CA TYR A 26 -7.98 -9.13 -0.55
C TYR A 26 -6.52 -9.11 -1.01
N CYS A 27 -5.95 -10.28 -1.17
CA CYS A 27 -4.60 -10.48 -1.68
C CYS A 27 -4.64 -10.98 -3.11
N LYS A 28 -3.85 -10.35 -3.97
CA LYS A 28 -3.69 -10.76 -5.37
C LYS A 28 -2.20 -10.81 -5.70
N LYS A 29 -1.82 -11.73 -6.57
CA LYS A 29 -0.47 -11.83 -7.10
C LYS A 29 -0.54 -11.64 -8.61
N ASN A 30 0.16 -10.64 -9.10
CA ASN A 30 0.36 -10.42 -10.53
C ASN A 30 1.62 -11.15 -11.02
N LEU A 31 2.00 -10.93 -12.27
CA LEU A 31 3.24 -11.46 -12.86
C LEU A 31 4.52 -10.97 -12.17
N SER A 32 4.39 -10.03 -11.21
CA SER A 32 5.50 -9.52 -10.42
C SER A 32 5.79 -10.41 -9.22
N ILE A 33 6.93 -10.16 -8.56
CA ILE A 33 7.32 -10.80 -7.30
C ILE A 33 6.55 -10.27 -6.08
N PHE A 34 5.67 -9.30 -6.28
CA PHE A 34 4.91 -8.65 -5.21
C PHE A 34 3.51 -9.25 -5.05
N LEU A 35 3.08 -9.37 -3.80
CA LEU A 35 1.67 -9.46 -3.45
C LEU A 35 1.08 -8.05 -3.42
N GLU A 36 -0.13 -7.93 -3.91
CA GLU A 36 -0.95 -6.72 -3.80
C GLU A 36 -2.05 -6.98 -2.76
N VAL A 37 -2.03 -6.22 -1.68
CA VAL A 37 -2.98 -6.36 -0.57
C VAL A 37 -3.75 -5.05 -0.44
N GLY A 38 -5.03 -5.11 -0.75
CA GLY A 38 -5.93 -3.97 -0.72
C GLY A 38 -7.18 -4.23 0.11
N ASN A 39 -7.71 -3.17 0.73
CA ASN A 39 -8.97 -3.25 1.45
C ASN A 39 -10.08 -3.68 0.48
N ILE A 40 -10.95 -4.59 0.92
CA ILE A 40 -12.07 -5.06 0.08
C ILE A 40 -13.09 -3.97 -0.22
N LEU A 41 -13.07 -2.87 0.52
CA LEU A 41 -13.90 -1.68 0.27
C LEU A 41 -13.32 -0.76 -0.80
N ASN A 42 -12.07 -0.98 -1.23
CA ASN A 42 -11.52 -0.25 -2.36
C ASN A 42 -12.38 -0.53 -3.59
N VAL A 43 -12.78 0.53 -4.26
CA VAL A 43 -13.51 0.43 -5.51
C VAL A 43 -12.50 0.09 -6.61
N ASP A 44 -12.87 -0.76 -7.57
CA ASP A 44 -12.01 -1.03 -8.72
C ASP A 44 -11.78 0.26 -9.49
N THR A 45 -10.55 0.76 -9.35
CA THR A 45 -10.16 2.08 -9.81
C THR A 45 -9.53 2.04 -11.20
N SER A 46 -10.13 1.37 -12.13
CA SER A 46 -9.87 1.63 -13.55
C SER A 46 -10.37 3.05 -13.91
N HIS A 47 -9.97 4.03 -13.10
CA HIS A 47 -10.30 5.42 -13.39
C HIS A 47 -9.44 5.88 -14.55
N ILE A 48 -10.07 5.98 -15.68
CA ILE A 48 -9.49 6.65 -16.83
C ILE A 48 -9.38 8.13 -16.46
N MET A 49 -8.16 8.64 -16.42
CA MET A 49 -7.92 10.07 -16.20
C MET A 49 -8.05 10.82 -17.52
N TYR A 50 -8.67 11.98 -17.47
CA TYR A 50 -8.83 12.84 -18.63
C TYR A 50 -8.18 14.20 -18.39
N TYR A 51 -7.63 14.77 -19.45
CA TYR A 51 -7.31 16.20 -19.45
C TYR A 51 -8.57 17.06 -19.41
N LYS A 52 -8.45 18.30 -18.98
CA LYS A 52 -9.59 19.25 -18.98
C LYS A 52 -10.25 19.43 -20.35
N ASP A 53 -9.53 19.18 -21.43
CA ASP A 53 -10.02 19.25 -22.80
C ASP A 53 -10.71 17.96 -23.26
N GLY A 54 -10.89 16.98 -22.37
CA GLY A 54 -11.60 15.72 -22.63
C GLY A 54 -10.77 14.60 -23.26
N ARG A 55 -9.47 14.83 -23.51
CA ARG A 55 -8.58 13.77 -23.99
C ARG A 55 -8.24 12.81 -22.88
N GLU A 56 -8.22 11.52 -23.20
CA GLU A 56 -7.74 10.48 -22.29
C GLU A 56 -6.25 10.69 -21.98
N PHE A 57 -5.92 10.54 -20.70
CA PHE A 57 -4.54 10.66 -20.23
C PHE A 57 -3.89 9.27 -20.30
N ASP A 58 -2.91 9.11 -21.15
CA ASP A 58 -2.21 7.86 -21.43
C ASP A 58 -0.70 7.88 -21.09
N ASP A 59 -0.26 8.89 -20.36
CA ASP A 59 1.16 9.05 -20.04
C ASP A 59 1.57 8.16 -18.86
N GLU A 60 2.05 6.96 -19.18
CA GLU A 60 2.55 5.99 -18.19
C GLU A 60 3.75 6.51 -17.36
N ASN A 61 4.37 7.59 -17.77
CA ASN A 61 5.54 8.18 -17.10
C ASN A 61 5.19 9.37 -16.20
N PHE A 62 3.92 9.61 -15.99
CA PHE A 62 3.49 10.76 -15.22
C PHE A 62 3.65 10.54 -13.72
N ALA A 63 4.58 11.25 -13.11
CA ALA A 63 4.75 11.29 -11.67
C ALA A 63 3.98 12.46 -11.08
N VAL A 64 3.03 12.17 -10.19
CA VAL A 64 2.37 13.20 -9.38
C VAL A 64 3.21 13.41 -8.12
N PRO A 65 3.75 14.61 -7.89
CA PRO A 65 4.56 14.85 -6.71
C PRO A 65 3.73 14.83 -5.42
N LEU A 66 4.29 14.21 -4.38
CA LEU A 66 3.75 14.28 -3.02
C LEU A 66 3.96 15.69 -2.45
N LYS A 67 2.97 16.19 -1.71
CA LYS A 67 3.11 17.46 -0.95
C LYS A 67 4.10 17.34 0.21
N HIS A 68 4.25 16.14 0.76
CA HIS A 68 5.08 15.86 1.91
C HIS A 68 6.33 15.07 1.51
N SER A 69 7.42 15.29 2.24
CA SER A 69 8.68 14.61 1.99
C SER A 69 8.64 13.12 2.36
N GLN A 70 9.56 12.34 1.80
CA GLN A 70 9.77 10.96 2.24
C GLN A 70 10.01 10.84 3.76
N ALA A 71 10.61 11.85 4.37
CA ALA A 71 10.83 11.88 5.82
C ALA A 71 9.52 11.82 6.61
N THR A 72 8.45 12.47 6.12
CA THR A 72 7.12 12.42 6.74
C THR A 72 6.54 11.01 6.68
N LEU A 73 6.63 10.34 5.53
CA LEU A 73 6.19 8.96 5.39
C LEU A 73 7.00 8.02 6.28
N LEU A 74 8.30 8.18 6.30
CA LEU A 74 9.17 7.37 7.14
C LEU A 74 8.84 7.53 8.62
N SER A 75 8.48 8.72 9.07
CA SER A 75 8.08 8.96 10.46
C SER A 75 6.76 8.26 10.81
N VAL A 76 5.81 8.15 9.89
CA VAL A 76 4.59 7.34 10.12
C VAL A 76 4.94 5.89 10.42
N PHE A 77 5.84 5.29 9.64
CA PHE A 77 6.27 3.91 9.87
C PHE A 77 7.06 3.77 11.17
N LYS A 78 7.94 4.70 11.48
CA LYS A 78 8.71 4.69 12.75
C LYS A 78 7.81 4.74 13.98
N ASP A 79 6.74 5.54 13.93
CA ASP A 79 5.80 5.68 15.03
C ASP A 79 4.82 4.50 15.13
N PHE A 80 4.57 3.84 14.02
CA PHE A 80 3.61 2.75 13.92
C PHE A 80 4.21 1.37 14.23
N LEU A 81 5.39 1.07 13.67
CA LEU A 81 6.03 -0.22 13.84
C LEU A 81 6.60 -0.37 15.25
N THR A 82 6.50 -1.58 15.81
CA THR A 82 7.19 -1.91 17.05
C THR A 82 8.70 -1.95 16.83
N GLN A 83 9.48 -1.84 17.93
CA GLN A 83 10.92 -1.96 17.84
C GLN A 83 11.35 -3.31 17.26
N GLU A 84 10.67 -4.39 17.62
CA GLU A 84 10.93 -5.73 17.08
C GLU A 84 10.71 -5.80 15.57
N GLU A 85 9.62 -5.23 15.08
CA GLU A 85 9.33 -5.17 13.64
C GLU A 85 10.36 -4.33 12.90
N TRP A 86 10.73 -3.19 13.48
CA TRP A 86 11.75 -2.32 12.91
C TRP A 86 13.11 -3.02 12.81
N GLU A 87 13.49 -3.79 13.83
CA GLU A 87 14.73 -4.58 13.81
C GLU A 87 14.70 -5.69 12.75
N LYS A 88 13.53 -6.30 12.49
CA LYS A 88 13.38 -7.28 11.42
C LYS A 88 13.62 -6.68 10.02
N LEU A 89 13.36 -5.40 9.85
CA LEU A 89 13.59 -4.68 8.58
C LEU A 89 15.03 -4.23 8.40
N LYS A 90 15.75 -3.99 9.50
CA LYS A 90 17.17 -3.62 9.44
C LYS A 90 18.00 -4.76 8.84
N GLY A 91 19.00 -4.40 8.05
CA GLY A 91 19.91 -5.37 7.43
C GLY A 91 19.32 -6.21 6.30
N LYS A 92 18.09 -5.98 5.92
CA LYS A 92 17.47 -6.60 4.73
C LYS A 92 17.68 -5.70 3.51
N ASN A 93 18.68 -6.01 2.70
CA ASN A 93 18.96 -5.28 1.46
C ASN A 93 17.83 -5.36 0.42
N SER A 94 16.79 -6.14 0.70
CA SER A 94 15.68 -6.41 -0.23
C SER A 94 14.31 -6.02 0.32
N PHE A 95 14.25 -5.27 1.43
CA PHE A 95 12.98 -4.73 1.88
C PHE A 95 12.50 -3.66 0.90
N LEU A 96 11.38 -3.92 0.29
CA LEU A 96 10.70 -2.97 -0.55
C LEU A 96 9.20 -3.07 -0.32
N LEU A 97 8.65 -2.01 0.25
CA LEU A 97 7.22 -1.78 0.32
C LEU A 97 6.85 -0.70 -0.69
N LEU A 98 6.02 -1.06 -1.65
CA LEU A 98 5.40 -0.12 -2.57
C LEU A 98 3.99 0.19 -2.08
N ILE A 99 3.61 1.45 -2.16
CA ILE A 99 2.28 1.91 -1.80
C ILE A 99 1.65 2.54 -3.04
N GLU A 100 0.62 1.90 -3.55
CA GLU A 100 -0.20 2.45 -4.62
C GLU A 100 -1.34 3.26 -4.01
N ILE A 101 -1.52 4.46 -4.50
CA ILE A 101 -2.47 5.42 -3.94
C ILE A 101 -3.45 5.84 -5.02
N THR A 102 -4.74 5.75 -4.72
CA THR A 102 -5.76 6.47 -5.47
C THR A 102 -6.13 7.72 -4.69
N ALA A 103 -5.99 8.86 -5.33
CA ALA A 103 -6.31 10.15 -4.73
C ALA A 103 -7.52 10.78 -5.41
N ASN A 104 -8.28 11.58 -4.65
CA ASN A 104 -9.36 12.39 -5.20
C ASN A 104 -8.83 13.64 -5.95
N THR A 105 -9.73 14.39 -6.54
CA THR A 105 -9.40 15.60 -7.31
C THR A 105 -8.73 16.70 -6.49
N SER A 106 -8.86 16.68 -5.17
CA SER A 106 -8.13 17.60 -4.25
C SER A 106 -6.75 17.08 -3.85
N GLY A 107 -6.37 15.88 -4.30
CA GLY A 107 -5.07 15.27 -4.02
C GLY A 107 -5.01 14.45 -2.74
N LYS A 108 -6.12 14.26 -2.03
CA LYS A 108 -6.16 13.43 -0.83
C LYS A 108 -6.26 11.95 -1.19
N ALA A 109 -5.47 11.13 -0.51
CA ALA A 109 -5.51 9.68 -0.66
C ALA A 109 -6.85 9.11 -0.17
N GLU A 110 -7.55 8.37 -1.03
CA GLU A 110 -8.81 7.69 -0.72
C GLU A 110 -8.62 6.19 -0.57
N GLU A 111 -7.79 5.60 -1.42
CA GLU A 111 -7.52 4.17 -1.41
C GLU A 111 -6.03 3.90 -1.41
N ILE A 112 -5.65 2.82 -0.74
CA ILE A 112 -4.27 2.35 -0.67
C ILE A 112 -4.24 0.87 -1.00
N ILE A 113 -3.26 0.48 -1.83
CA ILE A 113 -2.86 -0.91 -2.03
C ILE A 113 -1.41 -1.04 -1.57
N PHE A 114 -1.18 -1.98 -0.69
CA PHE A 114 0.16 -2.34 -0.24
C PHE A 114 0.73 -3.42 -1.14
N LYS A 115 1.94 -3.21 -1.65
CA LYS A 115 2.65 -4.18 -2.48
C LYS A 115 3.95 -4.57 -1.78
N PHE A 116 4.07 -5.83 -1.44
CA PHE A 116 5.24 -6.37 -0.75
C PHE A 116 5.51 -7.82 -1.14
N ARG A 117 6.71 -8.29 -0.86
CA ARG A 117 7.10 -9.66 -1.18
C ARG A 117 6.53 -10.66 -0.16
N GLU A 118 6.32 -11.89 -0.60
CA GLU A 118 5.92 -13.01 0.28
C GLU A 118 6.93 -13.25 1.42
N THR A 119 8.17 -12.82 1.23
CA THR A 119 9.26 -12.93 2.21
C THR A 119 9.36 -11.74 3.16
N ASP A 120 8.47 -10.75 3.03
CA ASP A 120 8.46 -9.58 3.92
C ASP A 120 8.21 -10.02 5.37
N PRO A 121 9.17 -9.77 6.30
CA PRO A 121 9.07 -10.30 7.65
C PRO A 121 8.07 -9.55 8.54
N VAL A 122 7.56 -8.43 8.11
CA VAL A 122 6.62 -7.59 8.85
C VAL A 122 5.25 -7.58 8.19
N MET A 123 5.16 -7.17 6.93
CA MET A 123 3.87 -7.01 6.26
C MET A 123 3.11 -8.32 6.10
N MET A 124 3.80 -9.42 5.83
CA MET A 124 3.18 -10.75 5.71
C MET A 124 2.55 -11.27 7.01
N HIS A 125 2.93 -10.70 8.15
CA HIS A 125 2.45 -11.10 9.48
C HIS A 125 1.63 -10.01 10.17
N MET A 126 1.37 -8.90 9.49
CA MET A 126 0.58 -7.80 10.05
C MET A 126 -0.92 -8.12 9.97
N PRO A 127 -1.63 -8.24 11.11
CA PRO A 127 -3.06 -8.51 11.10
C PRO A 127 -3.86 -7.45 10.34
N PRO A 128 -5.01 -7.79 9.73
CA PRO A 128 -5.82 -6.86 8.95
C PRO A 128 -6.22 -5.59 9.69
N ASP A 129 -6.60 -5.70 10.96
CA ASP A 129 -6.98 -4.53 11.75
C ASP A 129 -5.81 -3.59 12.01
N ARG A 130 -4.62 -4.14 12.19
CA ARG A 130 -3.41 -3.35 12.33
C ARG A 130 -2.98 -2.73 11.00
N LEU A 131 -3.11 -3.46 9.89
CA LEU A 131 -2.90 -2.91 8.55
C LEU A 131 -3.86 -1.75 8.27
N TYR A 132 -5.10 -1.86 8.73
CA TYR A 132 -6.10 -0.79 8.62
C TYR A 132 -5.72 0.47 9.42
N GLU A 133 -5.15 0.32 10.61
CA GLU A 133 -4.61 1.45 11.37
C GLU A 133 -3.46 2.14 10.60
N LEU A 134 -2.58 1.37 9.99
CA LEU A 134 -1.52 1.91 9.13
C LEU A 134 -2.12 2.66 7.92
N GLU A 135 -3.09 2.06 7.25
CA GLU A 135 -3.80 2.66 6.12
C GLU A 135 -4.40 4.03 6.50
N LYS A 136 -5.10 4.10 7.64
CA LYS A 136 -5.69 5.34 8.14
C LYS A 136 -4.63 6.41 8.43
N ARG A 137 -3.51 6.04 9.04
CA ARG A 137 -2.41 6.97 9.32
C ARG A 137 -1.76 7.49 8.05
N LEU A 138 -1.54 6.62 7.08
CA LEU A 138 -1.01 7.01 5.78
C LEU A 138 -1.94 7.95 5.02
N LYS A 139 -3.25 7.67 5.02
CA LYS A 139 -4.25 8.54 4.35
C LYS A 139 -4.29 9.95 4.92
N LYS A 140 -3.95 10.14 6.20
CA LYS A 140 -3.88 11.47 6.82
C LYS A 140 -2.72 12.32 6.32
N VAL A 141 -1.61 11.69 5.92
CA VAL A 141 -0.38 12.40 5.53
C VAL A 141 -0.11 12.33 4.03
N LEU A 142 -0.72 11.38 3.31
CA LEU A 142 -0.55 11.25 1.89
C LEU A 142 -1.44 12.26 1.16
N GLU A 143 -0.82 13.27 0.62
CA GLU A 143 -1.47 14.28 -0.19
C GLU A 143 -0.63 14.56 -1.43
N LEU A 144 -1.27 14.49 -2.58
CA LEU A 144 -0.67 14.77 -3.87
C LEU A 144 -0.91 16.22 -4.27
N HIS A 145 0.03 16.82 -4.98
CA HIS A 145 -0.22 18.11 -5.60
C HIS A 145 -1.21 17.94 -6.75
N PRO A 146 -2.46 18.45 -6.64
CA PRO A 146 -3.39 18.41 -7.75
C PRO A 146 -2.82 19.30 -8.85
N ARG A 147 -2.46 18.70 -9.97
CA ARG A 147 -2.14 19.52 -11.14
C ARG A 147 -3.44 20.06 -11.73
N ALA A 148 -3.43 21.31 -12.14
CA ALA A 148 -4.58 22.03 -12.71
C ALA A 148 -5.18 21.39 -14.00
N TYR A 149 -4.70 20.22 -14.39
CA TYR A 149 -4.99 19.57 -15.66
C TYR A 149 -5.90 18.35 -15.56
N PHE A 150 -6.28 17.92 -14.35
CA PHE A 150 -7.11 16.72 -14.18
C PHE A 150 -8.51 17.09 -13.75
N SER A 151 -9.49 16.61 -14.49
CA SER A 151 -10.88 16.53 -14.06
C SER A 151 -11.25 15.06 -13.97
N GLN A 152 -11.85 14.65 -12.86
CA GLN A 152 -12.53 13.37 -12.76
C GLN A 152 -13.95 13.54 -13.31
N PHE A 153 -14.35 12.61 -14.15
CA PHE A 153 -15.74 12.47 -14.57
C PHE A 153 -16.39 11.32 -13.80
#